data_f762f284b6c669cb1323ab5e99a865e5
#
_entry.id   f762f284b6c669cb1323ab5e99a865e5
#
_cell.length_a   1.000
_cell.length_b   1.000
_cell.length_c   1.000
_cell.angle_alpha   90.00
_cell.angle_beta   90.00
_cell.angle_gamma   90.00
#
_symmetry.space_group_name_H-M   'P 1'
#
loop_
_entity.id
_entity.type
_entity.pdbx_description
1 polymer ?
#
loop_
_entity_poly.entity_id
_entity_poly.type
_entity_poly.pdbx_seq_one_letter_code
_entity_poly.pdbx_strand_id
1 'polypeptide(L)'
;MNPSTMLGSGFPFDQLAALNITIARLVTDSRAIKRGDTFIAYPGERTDGRQFIAQAIAQGANAVIWEKQHFAWDEDWQVPNLGVPDLRHKAGWLADAVYGTPSEELWVVGITGTNGKTSTSHWIAHAMNEAGMRCALIGTLGSGFPEGRGLAGGLRASANTTPDAISVHGMLAGFLRDGAQAVAMEVSSHALAQGRVNGVRFDVAMLTNLSRDHLDYHGDMESYAAAKRKLFDWQQLKYVVLNFDDAYGIGLAEQLQDADPEVIGYGLSDDALRFAERLGLRMVYGNLLEMTGQGLQVAVHSSWGAMQINSALVGRFNAANLLGALAVLLVSGIALDDAVHSLSKVQPVPGRMQRLGGAQQPTVIVDYAHTPDALEKVLQALREVSTATGGRLICVFGCGGDRDRGKRPMMGIVAEKSSDFCIVTSDNPRSENPREIIAEIVSGMVEENHEIIVERAAAIQLAISHAKPGDTVLIAGKGHEDYQEIDGVKHPFNDVMVAQQALIVSQAGVHT
;
A
#
# COMPACT_ATOMS: atom_id res chain seq x y z
N MET A 1 18.14 13.15 24.02
CA MET A 1 16.69 12.93 23.92
C MET A 1 15.98 14.27 23.96
N ASN A 2 15.17 14.57 22.96
CA ASN A 2 14.49 15.88 22.85
C ASN A 2 13.30 15.93 23.84
N PRO A 3 13.25 16.87 24.81
CA PRO A 3 12.19 16.91 25.84
C PRO A 3 10.77 17.10 25.29
N SER A 4 10.61 17.72 24.11
CA SER A 4 9.30 17.99 23.51
C SER A 4 8.61 16.75 22.95
N THR A 5 9.34 15.73 22.51
CA THR A 5 8.80 14.44 22.03
C THR A 5 8.33 13.55 23.19
N MET A 6 8.80 13.78 24.40
CA MET A 6 8.46 12.97 25.58
C MET A 6 7.10 13.32 26.19
N LEU A 7 6.63 14.57 26.08
CA LEU A 7 5.44 15.04 26.78
C LEU A 7 4.09 14.53 26.21
N GLY A 8 4.05 14.12 24.94
CA GLY A 8 2.82 13.60 24.29
C GLY A 8 2.72 12.06 24.24
N SER A 9 3.80 11.35 24.51
CA SER A 9 3.90 9.89 24.28
C SER A 9 3.18 9.04 25.35
N GLY A 10 3.03 9.55 26.58
CA GLY A 10 2.57 8.77 27.72
C GLY A 10 3.42 7.55 28.07
N PHE A 11 4.62 7.41 27.47
CA PHE A 11 5.57 6.35 27.81
C PHE A 11 6.39 6.73 29.06
N PRO A 12 6.60 5.81 30.03
CA PRO A 12 7.26 6.14 31.30
C PRO A 12 8.81 6.10 31.16
N PHE A 13 9.38 7.08 30.44
CA PHE A 13 10.83 7.16 30.20
C PHE A 13 11.66 7.27 31.48
N ASP A 14 11.16 7.93 32.54
CA ASP A 14 11.85 8.02 33.81
C ASP A 14 12.02 6.63 34.48
N GLN A 15 10.97 5.79 34.40
CA GLN A 15 11.04 4.41 34.90
C GLN A 15 11.97 3.56 34.05
N LEU A 16 11.98 3.77 32.73
CA LEU A 16 12.93 3.08 31.84
C LEU A 16 14.39 3.44 32.20
N ALA A 17 14.66 4.73 32.40
CA ALA A 17 15.97 5.21 32.82
C ALA A 17 16.43 4.64 34.18
N ALA A 18 15.48 4.45 35.11
CA ALA A 18 15.76 3.85 36.40
C ALA A 18 16.20 2.38 36.34
N LEU A 19 15.93 1.67 35.25
CA LEU A 19 16.44 0.30 35.04
C LEU A 19 17.96 0.24 34.84
N ASN A 20 18.58 1.36 34.53
CA ASN A 20 20.03 1.50 34.29
C ASN A 20 20.57 0.45 33.28
N ILE A 21 19.85 0.24 32.21
CA ILE A 21 20.20 -0.70 31.14
C ILE A 21 20.62 0.04 29.87
N THR A 22 21.48 -0.56 29.07
CA THR A 22 21.79 -0.09 27.73
C THR A 22 20.88 -0.80 26.73
N ILE A 23 20.06 -0.03 26.00
CA ILE A 23 19.19 -0.56 24.95
C ILE A 23 19.86 -0.31 23.61
N ALA A 24 20.43 -1.34 23.01
CA ALA A 24 21.06 -1.28 21.71
C ALA A 24 20.09 -1.62 20.57
N ARG A 25 19.18 -2.56 20.80
CA ARG A 25 18.17 -3.01 19.83
C ARG A 25 16.89 -3.47 20.54
N LEU A 26 15.77 -3.05 19.99
CA LEU A 26 14.43 -3.50 20.41
C LEU A 26 13.97 -4.64 19.49
N VAL A 27 13.36 -5.67 20.04
CA VAL A 27 12.92 -6.85 19.29
C VAL A 27 11.55 -7.33 19.79
N THR A 28 10.60 -7.55 18.86
CA THR A 28 9.25 -8.06 19.14
C THR A 28 9.11 -9.57 18.88
N ASP A 29 10.00 -10.16 18.07
CA ASP A 29 10.01 -11.60 17.77
C ASP A 29 11.08 -12.30 18.62
N SER A 30 10.65 -13.13 19.58
CA SER A 30 11.56 -13.87 20.45
C SER A 30 12.59 -14.73 19.71
N ARG A 31 12.23 -15.23 18.51
CA ARG A 31 13.13 -16.05 17.67
C ARG A 31 14.30 -15.28 17.09
N ALA A 32 14.16 -13.94 17.00
CA ALA A 32 15.18 -13.04 16.47
C ALA A 32 16.08 -12.40 17.54
N ILE A 33 15.89 -12.75 18.80
CA ILE A 33 16.67 -12.25 19.94
C ILE A 33 18.12 -12.67 19.81
N LYS A 34 19.00 -11.69 20.00
CA LYS A 34 20.43 -11.87 20.20
C LYS A 34 20.80 -11.42 21.61
N ARG A 35 21.92 -11.93 22.13
CA ARG A 35 22.40 -11.54 23.45
C ARG A 35 22.59 -10.01 23.54
N GLY A 36 21.95 -9.41 24.53
CA GLY A 36 21.99 -7.97 24.76
C GLY A 36 20.83 -7.17 24.13
N ASP A 37 19.91 -7.82 23.41
CA ASP A 37 18.70 -7.17 22.90
C ASP A 37 17.68 -6.94 24.02
N THR A 38 16.81 -5.94 23.88
CA THR A 38 15.67 -5.71 24.75
C THR A 38 14.40 -6.23 24.08
N PHE A 39 13.71 -7.16 24.73
CA PHE A 39 12.49 -7.77 24.22
C PHE A 39 11.27 -6.91 24.54
N ILE A 40 10.41 -6.68 23.53
CA ILE A 40 9.17 -5.91 23.65
C ILE A 40 8.00 -6.87 23.51
N ALA A 41 7.24 -7.07 24.61
CA ALA A 41 6.21 -8.10 24.71
C ALA A 41 4.81 -7.49 24.92
N TYR A 42 3.95 -7.55 23.90
CA TYR A 42 2.55 -7.14 23.98
C TYR A 42 1.65 -8.09 23.18
N PRO A 43 0.32 -8.12 23.45
CA PRO A 43 -0.63 -8.87 22.66
C PRO A 43 -0.69 -8.38 21.22
N GLY A 44 -0.43 -9.27 20.26
CA GLY A 44 -0.70 -9.07 18.84
C GLY A 44 -2.15 -9.47 18.49
N GLU A 45 -2.49 -9.48 17.19
CA GLU A 45 -3.83 -9.89 16.74
C GLU A 45 -4.04 -11.41 16.78
N ARG A 46 -3.00 -12.18 16.54
CA ARG A 46 -3.06 -13.66 16.47
C ARG A 46 -2.35 -14.33 17.63
N THR A 47 -1.40 -13.66 18.26
CA THR A 47 -0.51 -14.26 19.26
C THR A 47 -0.16 -13.22 20.30
N ASP A 48 -0.17 -13.60 21.57
CA ASP A 48 0.28 -12.76 22.66
C ASP A 48 1.80 -12.90 22.83
N GLY A 49 2.54 -11.83 22.53
CA GLY A 49 4.01 -11.78 22.63
C GLY A 49 4.54 -12.06 24.04
N ARG A 50 3.72 -11.83 25.07
CA ARG A 50 4.09 -12.07 26.48
C ARG A 50 4.32 -13.55 26.79
N GLN A 51 3.71 -14.48 26.04
CA GLN A 51 3.92 -15.92 26.16
C GLN A 51 5.37 -16.34 25.85
N PHE A 52 6.14 -15.48 25.17
CA PHE A 52 7.51 -15.76 24.74
C PHE A 52 8.57 -15.07 25.61
N ILE A 53 8.20 -14.44 26.73
CA ILE A 53 9.14 -13.74 27.61
C ILE A 53 10.21 -14.70 28.13
N ALA A 54 9.84 -15.87 28.66
CA ALA A 54 10.79 -16.86 29.14
C ALA A 54 11.78 -17.30 28.05
N GLN A 55 11.30 -17.51 26.82
CA GLN A 55 12.13 -17.85 25.66
C GLN A 55 13.12 -16.72 25.34
N ALA A 56 12.66 -15.47 25.30
CA ALA A 56 13.51 -14.32 25.02
C ALA A 56 14.63 -14.16 26.06
N ILE A 57 14.31 -14.36 27.35
CA ILE A 57 15.29 -14.35 28.44
C ILE A 57 16.32 -15.47 28.26
N ALA A 58 15.86 -16.69 27.98
CA ALA A 58 16.74 -17.83 27.74
C ALA A 58 17.69 -17.63 26.54
N GLN A 59 17.28 -16.84 25.53
CA GLN A 59 18.11 -16.47 24.38
C GLN A 59 19.05 -15.28 24.66
N GLY A 60 18.98 -14.67 25.85
CA GLY A 60 19.90 -13.63 26.29
C GLY A 60 19.41 -12.21 26.12
N ALA A 61 18.08 -11.99 26.14
CA ALA A 61 17.54 -10.65 26.28
C ALA A 61 18.09 -9.98 27.54
N ASN A 62 18.54 -8.75 27.44
CA ASN A 62 19.12 -8.00 28.57
C ASN A 62 18.05 -7.31 29.42
N ALA A 63 16.86 -7.11 28.86
CA ALA A 63 15.70 -6.56 29.53
C ALA A 63 14.41 -6.94 28.79
N VAL A 64 13.28 -6.79 29.47
CA VAL A 64 11.94 -6.99 28.90
C VAL A 64 11.07 -5.77 29.20
N ILE A 65 10.46 -5.19 28.17
CA ILE A 65 9.40 -4.19 28.32
C ILE A 65 8.11 -4.86 27.87
N TRP A 66 7.10 -4.89 28.74
CA TRP A 66 5.93 -5.74 28.55
C TRP A 66 4.62 -5.02 28.82
N GLU A 67 3.53 -5.42 28.11
CA GLU A 67 2.17 -4.94 28.34
C GLU A 67 1.68 -5.38 29.73
N LYS A 68 1.39 -4.39 30.58
CA LYS A 68 1.02 -4.64 31.97
C LYS A 68 -0.45 -5.05 32.15
N GLN A 69 -1.34 -4.66 31.26
CA GLN A 69 -2.76 -4.95 31.42
C GLN A 69 -3.04 -6.45 31.30
N HIS A 70 -3.79 -6.98 32.31
CA HIS A 70 -4.18 -8.40 32.38
C HIS A 70 -2.99 -9.41 32.30
N PHE A 71 -1.83 -9.03 32.85
CA PHE A 71 -0.68 -9.89 32.93
C PHE A 71 0.12 -9.63 34.23
N ALA A 72 0.59 -10.68 34.87
CA ALA A 72 1.47 -10.60 36.03
C ALA A 72 2.88 -11.02 35.61
N TRP A 73 3.87 -10.27 36.08
CA TRP A 73 5.28 -10.67 35.95
C TRP A 73 5.57 -11.88 36.78
N ASP A 74 6.35 -12.82 36.24
CA ASP A 74 6.83 -13.96 36.95
C ASP A 74 8.13 -13.61 37.71
N GLU A 75 8.10 -13.68 39.03
CA GLU A 75 9.22 -13.30 39.90
C GLU A 75 10.47 -14.18 39.70
N ASP A 76 10.32 -15.35 39.09
CA ASP A 76 11.45 -16.20 38.72
C ASP A 76 12.25 -15.67 37.51
N TRP A 77 11.72 -14.73 36.79
CA TRP A 77 12.41 -14.09 35.64
C TRP A 77 13.39 -13.01 36.13
N GLN A 78 14.63 -13.41 36.38
CA GLN A 78 15.71 -12.58 36.92
C GLN A 78 16.35 -11.67 35.86
N VAL A 79 15.56 -10.78 35.24
CA VAL A 79 15.99 -9.81 34.22
C VAL A 79 15.36 -8.44 34.49
N PRO A 80 16.06 -7.33 34.25
CA PRO A 80 15.45 -5.99 34.30
C PRO A 80 14.19 -5.93 33.47
N ASN A 81 13.10 -5.39 34.01
CA ASN A 81 11.84 -5.32 33.29
C ASN A 81 11.04 -4.07 33.60
N LEU A 82 10.15 -3.68 32.68
CA LEU A 82 9.24 -2.56 32.80
C LEU A 82 7.85 -2.93 32.28
N GLY A 83 6.87 -2.99 33.16
CA GLY A 83 5.47 -3.15 32.80
C GLY A 83 4.84 -1.81 32.38
N VAL A 84 4.39 -1.69 31.15
CA VAL A 84 3.81 -0.47 30.56
C VAL A 84 2.38 -0.74 30.13
N PRO A 85 1.39 0.03 30.58
CA PRO A 85 0.02 -0.11 30.09
C PRO A 85 -0.08 0.49 28.68
N ASP A 86 -0.86 -0.15 27.80
CA ASP A 86 -1.05 0.22 26.40
C ASP A 86 0.28 0.30 25.61
N LEU A 87 1.16 -0.69 25.87
CA LEU A 87 2.49 -0.72 25.26
C LEU A 87 2.45 -0.77 23.73
N ARG A 88 1.45 -1.44 23.14
CA ARG A 88 1.33 -1.52 21.69
C ARG A 88 1.31 -0.15 21.03
N HIS A 89 0.51 0.79 21.55
CA HIS A 89 0.45 2.16 21.03
C HIS A 89 1.64 3.03 21.42
N LYS A 90 2.35 2.65 22.50
CA LYS A 90 3.50 3.40 23.02
C LYS A 90 4.84 2.92 22.49
N ALA A 91 4.88 1.73 21.87
CA ALA A 91 6.11 1.12 21.38
C ALA A 91 6.84 1.97 20.33
N GLY A 92 6.08 2.72 19.50
CA GLY A 92 6.66 3.64 18.51
C GLY A 92 7.46 4.77 19.17
N TRP A 93 6.92 5.40 20.21
CA TRP A 93 7.62 6.45 20.96
C TRP A 93 8.87 5.94 21.65
N LEU A 94 8.81 4.71 22.19
CA LEU A 94 9.99 4.06 22.76
C LEU A 94 11.06 3.85 21.68
N ALA A 95 10.66 3.32 20.52
CA ALA A 95 11.59 3.02 19.44
C ALA A 95 12.20 4.29 18.84
N ASP A 96 11.41 5.34 18.67
CA ASP A 96 11.87 6.65 18.24
C ASP A 96 13.00 7.17 19.14
N ALA A 97 12.76 7.17 20.46
CA ALA A 97 13.75 7.62 21.45
C ALA A 97 15.01 6.74 21.47
N VAL A 98 14.88 5.41 21.38
CA VAL A 98 16.00 4.46 21.40
C VAL A 98 16.85 4.58 20.13
N TYR A 99 16.24 4.79 18.97
CA TYR A 99 16.94 4.89 17.70
C TYR A 99 17.36 6.34 17.33
N GLY A 100 17.17 7.30 18.23
CA GLY A 100 17.69 8.67 18.10
C GLY A 100 16.84 9.57 17.20
N THR A 101 15.53 9.43 17.23
CA THR A 101 14.56 10.28 16.51
C THR A 101 14.85 10.40 15.00
N PRO A 102 15.06 9.29 14.27
CA PRO A 102 15.60 9.31 12.91
C PRO A 102 14.71 10.08 11.91
N SER A 103 13.40 10.15 12.17
CA SER A 103 12.47 10.89 11.31
C SER A 103 12.56 12.42 11.44
N GLU A 104 13.27 12.94 12.45
CA GLU A 104 13.56 14.38 12.54
C GLU A 104 14.62 14.85 11.51
N GLU A 105 15.48 13.93 11.07
CA GLU A 105 16.56 14.20 10.10
C GLU A 105 16.20 13.77 8.67
N LEU A 106 15.08 13.08 8.48
CA LEU A 106 14.59 12.60 7.20
C LEU A 106 13.38 13.42 6.73
N TRP A 107 13.24 13.64 5.43
CA TRP A 107 11.99 14.09 4.84
C TRP A 107 11.04 12.91 4.68
N VAL A 108 9.98 12.82 5.47
CA VAL A 108 9.10 11.65 5.52
C VAL A 108 7.76 11.94 4.87
N VAL A 109 7.43 11.18 3.81
CA VAL A 109 6.16 11.22 3.09
C VAL A 109 5.32 10.00 3.49
N GLY A 110 4.18 10.24 4.14
CA GLY A 110 3.19 9.21 4.47
C GLY A 110 2.07 9.16 3.43
N ILE A 111 1.87 8.02 2.77
CA ILE A 111 0.85 7.84 1.75
C ILE A 111 -0.23 6.88 2.27
N THR A 112 -1.48 7.36 2.36
CA THR A 112 -2.65 6.55 2.72
C THR A 112 -3.72 6.60 1.63
N GLY A 113 -4.70 5.73 1.76
CA GLY A 113 -5.86 5.59 0.86
C GLY A 113 -6.28 4.14 0.75
N THR A 114 -7.34 3.84 0.02
CA THR A 114 -7.75 2.46 -0.27
C THR A 114 -6.86 1.88 -1.35
N ASN A 115 -6.80 2.51 -2.52
CA ASN A 115 -6.06 2.07 -3.69
C ASN A 115 -4.93 3.06 -4.03
N GLY A 116 -3.91 2.64 -4.78
CA GLY A 116 -2.87 3.51 -5.32
C GLY A 116 -1.65 3.76 -4.42
N LYS A 117 -1.68 3.43 -3.13
CA LYS A 117 -0.55 3.65 -2.20
C LYS A 117 0.78 3.13 -2.72
N THR A 118 0.82 1.86 -3.13
CA THR A 118 2.04 1.20 -3.60
C THR A 118 2.60 1.85 -4.86
N SER A 119 1.76 2.10 -5.87
CA SER A 119 2.22 2.77 -7.09
C SER A 119 2.78 4.16 -6.79
N THR A 120 2.02 4.95 -6.02
CA THR A 120 2.39 6.33 -5.71
C THR A 120 3.67 6.42 -4.88
N SER A 121 3.82 5.59 -3.82
CA SER A 121 5.03 5.57 -2.99
C SER A 121 6.28 5.19 -3.78
N HIS A 122 6.16 4.20 -4.68
CA HIS A 122 7.25 3.79 -5.56
C HIS A 122 7.64 4.88 -6.56
N TRP A 123 6.66 5.55 -7.18
CA TRP A 123 6.95 6.63 -8.14
C TRP A 123 7.54 7.86 -7.47
N ILE A 124 7.08 8.22 -6.27
CA ILE A 124 7.67 9.30 -5.47
C ILE A 124 9.13 8.95 -5.12
N ALA A 125 9.39 7.77 -4.57
CA ALA A 125 10.73 7.37 -4.21
C ALA A 125 11.67 7.32 -5.43
N HIS A 126 11.19 6.79 -6.57
CA HIS A 126 11.95 6.78 -7.82
C HIS A 126 12.26 8.20 -8.30
N ALA A 127 11.27 9.08 -8.37
CA ALA A 127 11.45 10.44 -8.85
C ALA A 127 12.35 11.28 -7.93
N MET A 128 12.25 11.12 -6.61
CA MET A 128 13.18 11.76 -5.66
C MET A 128 14.62 11.30 -5.90
N ASN A 129 14.85 9.99 -6.09
CA ASN A 129 16.20 9.46 -6.37
C ASN A 129 16.75 9.99 -7.72
N GLU A 130 15.93 10.03 -8.78
CA GLU A 130 16.32 10.61 -10.07
C GLU A 130 16.66 12.10 -9.96
N ALA A 131 15.97 12.85 -9.10
CA ALA A 131 16.23 14.26 -8.81
C ALA A 131 17.41 14.49 -7.83
N GLY A 132 18.10 13.42 -7.41
CA GLY A 132 19.27 13.51 -6.52
C GLY A 132 18.95 13.56 -5.02
N MET A 133 17.68 13.45 -4.61
CA MET A 133 17.27 13.29 -3.21
C MET A 133 17.17 11.81 -2.87
N ARG A 134 18.19 11.24 -2.23
CA ARG A 134 18.23 9.80 -1.91
C ARG A 134 17.07 9.39 -1.03
N CYS A 135 16.10 8.69 -1.61
CA CYS A 135 14.85 8.30 -0.97
C CYS A 135 14.76 6.79 -0.79
N ALA A 136 14.48 6.35 0.43
CA ALA A 136 14.13 4.96 0.74
C ALA A 136 12.60 4.77 0.69
N LEU A 137 12.17 3.50 0.63
CA LEU A 137 10.77 3.09 0.57
C LEU A 137 10.44 2.16 1.74
N ILE A 138 9.23 2.32 2.31
CA ILE A 138 8.59 1.34 3.19
C ILE A 138 7.21 1.04 2.64
N GLY A 139 6.95 -0.21 2.21
CA GLY A 139 5.66 -0.53 1.60
C GLY A 139 5.40 -2.01 1.37
N THR A 140 4.34 -2.28 0.63
CA THR A 140 3.80 -3.61 0.37
C THR A 140 4.80 -4.53 -0.35
N LEU A 141 5.57 -4.01 -1.29
CA LEU A 141 6.56 -4.79 -2.04
C LEU A 141 7.89 -4.95 -1.29
N GLY A 142 8.01 -4.35 -0.11
CA GLY A 142 9.20 -4.40 0.71
C GLY A 142 9.68 -3.03 1.15
N SER A 143 10.87 -3.03 1.78
CA SER A 143 11.49 -1.81 2.33
C SER A 143 12.97 -1.76 1.98
N GLY A 144 13.46 -0.58 1.61
CA GLY A 144 14.85 -0.38 1.19
C GLY A 144 14.99 0.77 0.18
N PHE A 145 16.10 0.80 -0.53
CA PHE A 145 16.30 1.73 -1.64
C PHE A 145 15.87 1.07 -2.95
N PRO A 146 14.92 1.65 -3.70
CA PRO A 146 14.58 1.15 -5.02
C PRO A 146 15.79 1.26 -5.95
N GLU A 147 16.25 0.14 -6.52
CA GLU A 147 17.41 0.11 -7.40
C GLU A 147 17.00 -0.26 -8.83
N GLY A 148 17.62 0.41 -9.82
CA GLY A 148 17.43 0.16 -11.23
C GLY A 148 16.04 0.51 -11.78
N ARG A 149 15.79 0.15 -13.06
CA ARG A 149 14.51 0.41 -13.74
C ARG A 149 13.36 -0.49 -13.27
N GLY A 150 13.68 -1.57 -12.54
CA GLY A 150 12.69 -2.49 -12.00
C GLY A 150 12.33 -2.15 -10.56
N LEU A 151 11.61 -1.10 -10.32
CA LEU A 151 11.06 -0.49 -9.09
C LEU A 151 11.03 -1.32 -7.77
N ALA A 152 11.32 -2.62 -7.81
CA ALA A 152 11.39 -3.53 -6.65
C ALA A 152 12.82 -4.05 -6.37
N GLY A 153 13.82 -3.71 -7.19
CA GLY A 153 15.23 -4.06 -6.92
C GLY A 153 15.71 -3.39 -5.64
N GLY A 154 16.51 -4.09 -4.82
CA GLY A 154 17.05 -3.56 -3.56
C GLY A 154 16.09 -3.57 -2.37
N LEU A 155 14.82 -3.98 -2.54
CA LEU A 155 13.84 -4.04 -1.46
C LEU A 155 13.89 -5.40 -0.74
N ARG A 156 13.81 -5.34 0.60
CA ARG A 156 13.63 -6.54 1.44
C ARG A 156 12.14 -6.74 1.70
N ALA A 157 11.65 -7.95 1.48
CA ALA A 157 10.25 -8.30 1.69
C ALA A 157 9.79 -7.97 3.12
N SER A 158 8.58 -7.45 3.25
CA SER A 158 7.91 -7.16 4.51
C SER A 158 6.67 -8.03 4.67
N ALA A 159 6.37 -8.43 5.91
CA ALA A 159 5.16 -9.20 6.20
C ALA A 159 3.88 -8.35 6.13
N ASN A 160 4.01 -7.03 6.23
CA ASN A 160 2.90 -6.07 6.22
C ASN A 160 3.26 -4.86 5.36
N THR A 161 2.26 -4.25 4.75
CA THR A 161 2.39 -2.98 4.01
C THR A 161 3.09 -1.90 4.85
N THR A 162 2.73 -1.80 6.13
CA THR A 162 3.39 -0.96 7.13
C THR A 162 3.85 -1.89 8.26
N PRO A 163 5.15 -2.05 8.50
CA PRO A 163 5.69 -2.90 9.56
C PRO A 163 5.23 -2.49 10.97
N ASP A 164 5.57 -3.27 11.99
CA ASP A 164 5.36 -2.88 13.38
C ASP A 164 6.22 -1.65 13.76
N ALA A 165 5.85 -0.97 14.84
CA ALA A 165 6.46 0.29 15.25
C ALA A 165 7.98 0.18 15.50
N ILE A 166 8.43 -0.91 16.12
CA ILE A 166 9.86 -1.14 16.38
C ILE A 166 10.64 -1.27 15.06
N SER A 167 10.09 -2.05 14.13
CA SER A 167 10.66 -2.25 12.80
C SER A 167 10.70 -0.95 11.99
N VAL A 168 9.63 -0.14 12.03
CA VAL A 168 9.57 1.16 11.32
C VAL A 168 10.71 2.08 11.77
N HIS A 169 10.85 2.34 13.07
CA HIS A 169 11.91 3.21 13.58
C HIS A 169 13.31 2.64 13.36
N GLY A 170 13.47 1.31 13.49
CA GLY A 170 14.73 0.65 13.18
C GLY A 170 15.14 0.80 11.70
N MET A 171 14.16 0.72 10.77
CA MET A 171 14.38 0.96 9.34
C MET A 171 14.74 2.41 9.07
N LEU A 172 14.00 3.38 9.64
CA LEU A 172 14.31 4.82 9.48
C LEU A 172 15.73 5.14 9.94
N ALA A 173 16.16 4.64 11.10
CA ALA A 173 17.53 4.80 11.58
C ALA A 173 18.56 4.10 10.68
N GLY A 174 18.22 2.95 10.11
CA GLY A 174 19.03 2.26 9.11
C GLY A 174 19.20 3.09 7.84
N PHE A 175 18.11 3.57 7.28
CA PHE A 175 18.11 4.40 6.06
C PHE A 175 18.90 5.70 6.25
N LEU A 176 18.72 6.36 7.40
CA LEU A 176 19.49 7.57 7.72
C LEU A 176 21.00 7.29 7.75
N ARG A 177 21.42 6.21 8.40
CA ARG A 177 22.85 5.78 8.41
C ARG A 177 23.36 5.44 7.01
N ASP A 178 22.51 4.89 6.15
CA ASP A 178 22.84 4.54 4.77
C ASP A 178 22.76 5.76 3.84
N GLY A 179 22.55 6.96 4.38
CA GLY A 179 22.56 8.23 3.66
C GLY A 179 21.25 8.60 2.98
N ALA A 180 20.10 8.06 3.41
CA ALA A 180 18.81 8.55 2.97
C ALA A 180 18.62 10.01 3.40
N GLN A 181 17.98 10.79 2.54
CA GLN A 181 17.50 12.14 2.79
C GLN A 181 15.99 12.17 2.92
N ALA A 182 15.30 11.20 2.29
CA ALA A 182 13.86 11.07 2.32
C ALA A 182 13.40 9.63 2.48
N VAL A 183 12.14 9.46 2.90
CA VAL A 183 11.46 8.17 2.96
C VAL A 183 10.03 8.33 2.45
N ALA A 184 9.62 7.55 1.45
CA ALA A 184 8.23 7.39 1.04
C ALA A 184 7.65 6.14 1.73
N MET A 185 6.60 6.32 2.53
CA MET A 185 6.03 5.24 3.35
C MET A 185 4.56 5.02 3.04
N GLU A 186 4.17 3.78 2.72
CA GLU A 186 2.77 3.39 2.73
C GLU A 186 2.25 3.30 4.17
N VAL A 187 1.21 4.07 4.49
CA VAL A 187 0.58 4.09 5.81
C VAL A 187 -0.83 3.51 5.72
N SER A 188 -0.97 2.25 6.11
CA SER A 188 -2.26 1.55 6.08
C SER A 188 -3.17 1.99 7.23
N SER A 189 -4.49 1.86 7.05
CA SER A 189 -5.46 2.13 8.12
C SER A 189 -5.25 1.25 9.35
N HIS A 190 -4.84 0.00 9.16
CA HIS A 190 -4.45 -0.90 10.26
C HIS A 190 -3.25 -0.33 11.04
N ALA A 191 -2.23 0.18 10.33
CA ALA A 191 -1.06 0.77 10.97
C ALA A 191 -1.42 1.99 11.83
N LEU A 192 -2.31 2.84 11.33
CA LEU A 192 -2.82 4.02 12.07
C LEU A 192 -3.69 3.62 13.26
N ALA A 193 -4.54 2.59 13.10
CA ALA A 193 -5.36 2.07 14.19
C ALA A 193 -4.52 1.42 15.30
N GLN A 194 -3.44 0.73 14.92
CA GLN A 194 -2.57 -0.03 15.82
C GLN A 194 -1.38 0.76 16.36
N GLY A 195 -1.23 2.04 15.99
CA GLY A 195 -0.11 2.87 16.41
C GLY A 195 1.27 2.46 15.86
N ARG A 196 1.30 1.74 14.71
CA ARG A 196 2.57 1.23 14.14
C ARG A 196 3.50 2.35 13.66
N VAL A 197 2.98 3.53 13.40
CA VAL A 197 3.75 4.71 12.98
C VAL A 197 3.83 5.80 14.06
N ASN A 198 3.35 5.51 15.28
CA ASN A 198 3.48 6.44 16.40
C ASN A 198 4.96 6.78 16.64
N GLY A 199 5.26 8.04 16.90
CA GLY A 199 6.63 8.54 17.03
C GLY A 199 7.29 8.94 15.71
N VAL A 200 6.78 8.51 14.55
CA VAL A 200 7.30 8.99 13.25
C VAL A 200 6.90 10.45 13.05
N ARG A 201 7.81 11.28 12.61
CA ARG A 201 7.56 12.64 12.18
C ARG A 201 7.36 12.66 10.67
N PHE A 202 6.11 12.93 10.24
CA PHE A 202 5.79 13.09 8.82
C PHE A 202 5.88 14.57 8.43
N ASP A 203 6.50 14.86 7.29
CA ASP A 203 6.51 16.19 6.67
C ASP A 203 5.33 16.34 5.71
N VAL A 204 4.97 15.28 4.99
CA VAL A 204 3.89 15.25 4.01
C VAL A 204 2.97 14.07 4.29
N ALA A 205 1.66 14.33 4.33
CA ALA A 205 0.62 13.31 4.33
C ALA A 205 -0.17 13.35 3.02
N MET A 206 -0.29 12.22 2.33
CA MET A 206 -1.01 12.14 1.07
C MET A 206 -2.19 11.17 1.15
N LEU A 207 -3.37 11.60 0.64
CA LEU A 207 -4.53 10.77 0.39
C LEU A 207 -4.65 10.45 -1.09
N THR A 208 -4.73 9.17 -1.43
CA THR A 208 -5.02 8.74 -2.81
C THR A 208 -6.52 8.67 -3.09
N ASN A 209 -7.29 7.98 -2.27
CA ASN A 209 -8.75 7.84 -2.34
C ASN A 209 -9.29 7.09 -1.12
N LEU A 210 -10.63 7.14 -0.93
CA LEU A 210 -11.34 6.34 0.04
C LEU A 210 -12.51 5.59 -0.62
N SER A 211 -12.45 4.27 -0.64
CA SER A 211 -13.54 3.40 -1.09
C SER A 211 -13.68 2.18 -0.17
N ARG A 212 -14.72 1.36 -0.34
CA ARG A 212 -15.01 0.23 0.54
C ARG A 212 -13.87 -0.79 0.54
N ASP A 213 -13.26 -1.00 1.70
CA ASP A 213 -12.32 -2.10 2.00
C ASP A 213 -12.15 -2.25 3.52
N HIS A 214 -11.60 -3.38 3.97
CA HIS A 214 -11.21 -3.62 5.36
C HIS A 214 -12.33 -3.45 6.41
N LEU A 215 -13.61 -3.65 6.03
CA LEU A 215 -14.72 -3.57 6.97
C LEU A 215 -14.79 -4.77 7.92
N ASP A 216 -14.12 -5.87 7.58
CA ASP A 216 -13.84 -6.99 8.49
C ASP A 216 -13.05 -6.56 9.74
N TYR A 217 -12.20 -5.55 9.62
CA TYR A 217 -11.40 -5.00 10.72
C TYR A 217 -12.01 -3.75 11.33
N HIS A 218 -12.47 -2.80 10.51
CA HIS A 218 -12.96 -1.49 10.98
C HIS A 218 -14.45 -1.48 11.33
N GLY A 219 -15.23 -2.47 10.87
CA GLY A 219 -16.67 -2.57 11.07
C GLY A 219 -17.47 -1.79 10.02
N ASP A 220 -17.23 -0.50 9.86
CA ASP A 220 -17.93 0.38 8.95
C ASP A 220 -17.01 1.38 8.23
N MET A 221 -17.57 2.12 7.25
CA MET A 221 -16.82 3.11 6.47
C MET A 221 -16.42 4.34 7.28
N GLU A 222 -17.19 4.72 8.29
CA GLU A 222 -16.90 5.86 9.16
C GLU A 222 -15.64 5.57 10.02
N SER A 223 -15.61 4.41 10.67
CA SER A 223 -14.46 3.93 11.43
C SER A 223 -13.20 3.77 10.56
N TYR A 224 -13.39 3.29 9.32
CA TYR A 224 -12.30 3.16 8.35
C TYR A 224 -11.74 4.53 7.92
N ALA A 225 -12.61 5.50 7.63
CA ALA A 225 -12.25 6.88 7.33
C ALA A 225 -11.55 7.55 8.53
N ALA A 226 -12.12 7.39 9.74
CA ALA A 226 -11.54 7.91 10.98
C ALA A 226 -10.13 7.34 11.25
N ALA A 227 -9.89 6.07 10.94
CA ALA A 227 -8.55 5.50 11.06
C ALA A 227 -7.54 6.18 10.14
N LYS A 228 -7.92 6.47 8.86
CA LYS A 228 -7.04 7.20 7.92
C LYS A 228 -6.89 8.68 8.28
N ARG A 229 -7.94 9.29 8.84
CA ARG A 229 -7.92 10.68 9.30
C ARG A 229 -6.74 10.96 10.23
N LYS A 230 -6.37 10.01 11.09
CA LYS A 230 -5.25 10.16 12.03
C LYS A 230 -3.95 10.62 11.37
N LEU A 231 -3.68 10.25 10.11
CA LEU A 231 -2.46 10.69 9.42
C LEU A 231 -2.49 12.19 9.11
N PHE A 232 -3.68 12.77 8.88
CA PHE A 232 -3.86 14.18 8.56
C PHE A 232 -3.97 15.07 9.80
N ASP A 233 -4.20 14.48 10.97
CA ASP A 233 -4.17 15.13 12.27
C ASP A 233 -2.77 15.02 12.93
N TRP A 234 -1.75 14.56 12.19
CA TRP A 234 -0.41 14.34 12.73
C TRP A 234 0.26 15.66 13.10
N GLN A 235 0.85 15.69 14.28
CA GLN A 235 1.56 16.89 14.73
C GLN A 235 2.75 17.19 13.83
N GLN A 236 3.01 18.47 13.57
CA GLN A 236 4.16 18.96 12.80
C GLN A 236 4.15 18.60 11.30
N LEU A 237 3.00 18.13 10.74
CA LEU A 237 2.84 18.07 9.29
C LEU A 237 3.08 19.45 8.68
N LYS A 238 3.83 19.48 7.56
CA LYS A 238 4.03 20.70 6.77
C LYS A 238 3.01 20.79 5.65
N TYR A 239 2.73 19.67 4.99
CA TYR A 239 1.87 19.60 3.82
C TYR A 239 0.90 18.42 3.89
N VAL A 240 -0.30 18.68 3.40
CA VAL A 240 -1.34 17.67 3.19
C VAL A 240 -1.73 17.67 1.72
N VAL A 241 -1.52 16.55 1.03
CA VAL A 241 -1.81 16.37 -0.42
C VAL A 241 -3.08 15.55 -0.59
N LEU A 242 -4.15 16.15 -1.13
CA LEU A 242 -5.48 15.56 -1.18
C LEU A 242 -6.01 15.43 -2.61
N ASN A 243 -6.64 14.30 -2.90
CA ASN A 243 -7.36 14.07 -4.14
C ASN A 243 -8.73 14.78 -4.10
N PHE A 244 -8.93 15.79 -4.93
CA PHE A 244 -10.19 16.54 -5.04
C PHE A 244 -11.19 15.91 -6.03
N ASP A 245 -10.83 14.81 -6.68
CA ASP A 245 -11.79 13.94 -7.36
C ASP A 245 -12.43 12.90 -6.40
N ASP A 246 -11.99 12.87 -5.14
CA ASP A 246 -12.49 11.98 -4.08
C ASP A 246 -13.26 12.80 -3.03
N ALA A 247 -14.50 12.40 -2.75
CA ALA A 247 -15.36 13.13 -1.81
C ALA A 247 -14.77 13.23 -0.39
N TYR A 248 -14.02 12.21 0.05
CA TYR A 248 -13.35 12.25 1.34
C TYR A 248 -12.18 13.24 1.34
N GLY A 249 -11.47 13.36 0.22
CA GLY A 249 -10.40 14.36 0.03
C GLY A 249 -10.93 15.79 0.11
N ILE A 250 -12.09 16.04 -0.53
CA ILE A 250 -12.80 17.33 -0.43
C ILE A 250 -13.18 17.64 1.02
N GLY A 251 -13.83 16.68 1.72
CA GLY A 251 -14.25 16.86 3.11
C GLY A 251 -13.06 17.10 4.07
N LEU A 252 -11.90 16.45 3.81
CA LEU A 252 -10.68 16.71 4.57
C LEU A 252 -10.15 18.12 4.32
N ALA A 253 -10.14 18.61 3.08
CA ALA A 253 -9.66 19.94 2.76
C ALA A 253 -10.50 21.03 3.44
N GLU A 254 -11.82 20.89 3.45
CA GLU A 254 -12.72 21.83 4.16
C GLU A 254 -12.46 21.86 5.68
N GLN A 255 -12.14 20.71 6.27
CA GLN A 255 -11.84 20.63 7.72
C GLN A 255 -10.45 21.14 8.08
N LEU A 256 -9.49 21.10 7.17
CA LEU A 256 -8.09 21.49 7.39
C LEU A 256 -7.77 22.90 6.90
N GLN A 257 -8.75 23.65 6.38
CA GLN A 257 -8.53 24.97 5.77
C GLN A 257 -7.83 25.96 6.69
N ASP A 258 -8.15 25.91 7.99
CA ASP A 258 -7.58 26.80 9.01
C ASP A 258 -6.50 26.09 9.88
N ALA A 259 -6.04 24.90 9.47
CA ALA A 259 -5.02 24.16 10.21
C ALA A 259 -3.60 24.54 9.78
N ASP A 260 -2.59 24.20 10.62
CA ASP A 260 -1.18 24.51 10.35
C ASP A 260 -0.63 23.91 9.03
N PRO A 261 -0.92 22.62 8.64
CA PRO A 261 -0.37 22.10 7.41
C PRO A 261 -0.99 22.76 6.17
N GLU A 262 -0.14 23.14 5.22
CA GLU A 262 -0.61 23.66 3.93
C GLU A 262 -1.31 22.55 3.14
N VAL A 263 -2.56 22.81 2.72
CA VAL A 263 -3.35 21.87 1.91
C VAL A 263 -3.08 22.09 0.43
N ILE A 264 -2.69 21.01 -0.26
CA ILE A 264 -2.44 20.99 -1.70
C ILE A 264 -3.45 20.02 -2.34
N GLY A 265 -4.24 20.52 -3.28
CA GLY A 265 -5.15 19.71 -4.07
C GLY A 265 -4.49 19.06 -5.27
N TYR A 266 -5.02 17.91 -5.70
CA TYR A 266 -4.78 17.39 -7.04
C TYR A 266 -6.05 16.75 -7.61
N GLY A 267 -6.18 16.71 -8.94
CA GLY A 267 -7.33 16.09 -9.60
C GLY A 267 -7.35 16.27 -11.11
N LEU A 268 -8.30 15.58 -11.73
CA LEU A 268 -8.51 15.51 -13.20
C LEU A 268 -9.85 16.09 -13.63
N SER A 269 -10.74 16.45 -12.69
CA SER A 269 -12.05 17.00 -13.00
C SER A 269 -12.07 18.53 -12.87
N ASP A 270 -12.90 19.17 -13.69
CA ASP A 270 -13.15 20.61 -13.56
C ASP A 270 -13.78 20.97 -12.21
N ASP A 271 -14.51 20.04 -11.57
CA ASP A 271 -15.06 20.23 -10.24
C ASP A 271 -13.97 20.34 -9.19
N ALA A 272 -12.92 19.51 -9.29
CA ALA A 272 -11.74 19.58 -8.44
C ALA A 272 -11.01 20.92 -8.59
N LEU A 273 -10.88 21.42 -9.82
CA LEU A 273 -10.27 22.72 -10.09
C LEU A 273 -11.10 23.85 -9.48
N ARG A 274 -12.42 23.89 -9.74
CA ARG A 274 -13.34 24.88 -9.16
C ARG A 274 -13.36 24.85 -7.63
N PHE A 275 -13.24 23.67 -7.04
CA PHE A 275 -13.16 23.52 -5.58
C PHE A 275 -11.89 24.17 -5.02
N ALA A 276 -10.72 23.90 -5.63
CA ALA A 276 -9.46 24.51 -5.20
C ALA A 276 -9.48 26.04 -5.35
N GLU A 277 -10.00 26.56 -6.49
CA GLU A 277 -10.15 28.01 -6.72
C GLU A 277 -11.05 28.68 -5.68
N ARG A 278 -12.20 28.05 -5.34
CA ARG A 278 -13.14 28.55 -4.34
C ARG A 278 -12.50 28.73 -2.96
N LEU A 279 -11.61 27.81 -2.57
CA LEU A 279 -10.93 27.86 -1.28
C LEU A 279 -9.57 28.57 -1.33
N GLY A 280 -9.11 29.02 -2.50
CA GLY A 280 -7.80 29.64 -2.68
C GLY A 280 -6.63 28.68 -2.41
N LEU A 281 -6.83 27.37 -2.61
CA LEU A 281 -5.82 26.36 -2.36
C LEU A 281 -4.88 26.17 -3.55
N ARG A 282 -3.62 25.86 -3.27
CA ARG A 282 -2.68 25.41 -4.30
C ARG A 282 -3.12 24.05 -4.85
N MET A 283 -2.91 23.86 -6.16
CA MET A 283 -3.38 22.65 -6.83
C MET A 283 -2.43 22.20 -7.95
N VAL A 284 -2.43 20.88 -8.20
CA VAL A 284 -1.92 20.23 -9.40
C VAL A 284 -3.12 19.66 -10.17
N TYR A 285 -3.57 20.37 -11.21
CA TYR A 285 -4.68 19.96 -12.07
C TYR A 285 -4.16 19.32 -13.34
N GLY A 286 -4.76 18.21 -13.75
CA GLY A 286 -4.43 17.51 -14.99
C GLY A 286 -5.60 17.46 -15.96
N ASN A 287 -5.36 17.83 -17.21
CA ASN A 287 -6.27 17.53 -18.30
C ASN A 287 -5.74 16.34 -19.11
N LEU A 288 -6.47 15.24 -19.09
CA LEU A 288 -6.11 14.02 -19.82
C LEU A 288 -6.35 14.24 -21.32
N LEU A 289 -5.26 14.42 -22.07
CA LEU A 289 -5.30 14.69 -23.51
C LEU A 289 -5.50 13.42 -24.32
N GLU A 290 -4.81 12.35 -23.92
CA GLU A 290 -4.85 11.06 -24.59
C GLU A 290 -4.67 9.92 -23.57
N MET A 291 -5.40 8.82 -23.78
CA MET A 291 -5.21 7.57 -23.06
C MET A 291 -5.39 6.40 -24.04
N THR A 292 -4.35 5.60 -24.18
CA THR A 292 -4.34 4.43 -25.07
C THR A 292 -3.77 3.22 -24.33
N GLY A 293 -3.79 2.05 -24.97
CA GLY A 293 -3.10 0.88 -24.46
C GLY A 293 -1.55 0.99 -24.41
N GLN A 294 -1.00 2.07 -24.96
CA GLN A 294 0.43 2.36 -25.00
C GLN A 294 0.85 3.38 -23.93
N GLY A 295 -0.10 4.09 -23.33
CA GLY A 295 0.18 5.08 -22.29
C GLY A 295 -0.84 6.21 -22.23
N LEU A 296 -0.50 7.26 -21.51
CA LEU A 296 -1.32 8.45 -21.30
C LEU A 296 -0.52 9.74 -21.50
N GLN A 297 -1.23 10.80 -21.91
CA GLN A 297 -0.72 12.17 -22.00
C GLN A 297 -1.60 13.07 -21.14
N VAL A 298 -0.98 13.80 -20.22
CA VAL A 298 -1.67 14.72 -19.30
C VAL A 298 -1.06 16.10 -19.43
N ALA A 299 -1.88 17.09 -19.84
CA ALA A 299 -1.51 18.49 -19.69
C ALA A 299 -1.69 18.88 -18.21
N VAL A 300 -0.61 19.26 -17.56
CA VAL A 300 -0.57 19.65 -16.16
C VAL A 300 -0.59 21.16 -16.04
N HIS A 301 -1.52 21.68 -15.25
CA HIS A 301 -1.57 23.06 -14.80
C HIS A 301 -1.46 23.09 -13.29
N SER A 302 -0.47 23.76 -12.75
CA SER A 302 -0.22 23.77 -11.33
C SER A 302 0.15 25.14 -10.80
N SER A 303 0.09 25.30 -9.49
CA SER A 303 0.57 26.50 -8.80
C SER A 303 2.08 26.74 -8.95
N TRP A 304 2.80 25.80 -9.55
CA TRP A 304 4.25 25.89 -9.84
C TRP A 304 4.56 26.08 -11.32
N GLY A 305 3.55 26.06 -12.20
CA GLY A 305 3.69 26.19 -13.64
C GLY A 305 2.86 25.17 -14.42
N ALA A 306 3.07 25.13 -15.73
CA ALA A 306 2.38 24.22 -16.64
C ALA A 306 3.39 23.36 -17.41
N MET A 307 3.10 22.05 -17.52
CA MET A 307 3.93 21.07 -18.21
C MET A 307 3.04 19.97 -18.82
N GLN A 308 3.64 19.04 -19.57
CA GLN A 308 2.97 17.86 -20.07
C GLN A 308 3.70 16.60 -19.55
N ILE A 309 2.93 15.65 -18.99
CA ILE A 309 3.41 14.32 -18.66
C ILE A 309 3.03 13.36 -19.79
N ASN A 310 4.02 12.64 -20.34
CA ASN A 310 3.83 11.52 -21.26
C ASN A 310 4.32 10.27 -20.55
N SER A 311 3.44 9.31 -20.28
CA SER A 311 3.77 8.13 -19.49
C SER A 311 3.28 6.86 -20.15
N ALA A 312 4.03 5.75 -19.99
CA ALA A 312 3.63 4.42 -20.43
C ALA A 312 2.54 3.79 -19.54
N LEU A 313 2.12 4.45 -18.48
CA LEU A 313 1.06 3.98 -17.60
C LEU A 313 -0.30 4.05 -18.30
N VAL A 314 -1.21 3.16 -17.93
CA VAL A 314 -2.57 3.10 -18.48
C VAL A 314 -3.59 3.30 -17.36
N GLY A 315 -4.69 3.98 -17.68
CA GLY A 315 -5.82 4.19 -16.78
C GLY A 315 -5.86 5.58 -16.12
N ARG A 316 -7.05 6.19 -16.12
CA ARG A 316 -7.32 7.50 -15.52
C ARG A 316 -6.90 7.57 -14.05
N PHE A 317 -7.04 6.46 -13.29
CA PHE A 317 -6.60 6.40 -11.89
C PHE A 317 -5.07 6.51 -11.75
N ASN A 318 -4.29 6.03 -12.73
CA ASN A 318 -2.84 6.23 -12.74
C ASN A 318 -2.46 7.67 -13.09
N ALA A 319 -3.23 8.34 -13.97
CA ALA A 319 -3.06 9.78 -14.18
C ALA A 319 -3.28 10.57 -12.87
N ALA A 320 -4.35 10.28 -12.12
CA ALA A 320 -4.59 10.89 -10.81
C ALA A 320 -3.46 10.61 -9.81
N ASN A 321 -2.97 9.36 -9.74
CA ASN A 321 -1.84 9.00 -8.86
C ASN A 321 -0.55 9.74 -9.26
N LEU A 322 -0.30 9.94 -10.58
CA LEU A 322 0.84 10.75 -11.06
C LEU A 322 0.74 12.21 -10.63
N LEU A 323 -0.46 12.81 -10.71
CA LEU A 323 -0.67 14.19 -10.24
C LEU A 323 -0.44 14.32 -8.74
N GLY A 324 -0.92 13.34 -7.95
CA GLY A 324 -0.65 13.31 -6.52
C GLY A 324 0.84 13.13 -6.20
N ALA A 325 1.54 12.24 -6.92
CA ALA A 325 2.99 12.10 -6.80
C ALA A 325 3.71 13.40 -7.17
N LEU A 326 3.29 14.07 -8.26
CA LEU A 326 3.83 15.36 -8.67
C LEU A 326 3.64 16.41 -7.57
N ALA A 327 2.44 16.50 -6.97
CA ALA A 327 2.18 17.44 -5.89
C ALA A 327 3.14 17.20 -4.69
N VAL A 328 3.36 15.94 -4.31
CA VAL A 328 4.32 15.57 -3.25
C VAL A 328 5.73 16.00 -3.63
N LEU A 329 6.20 15.75 -4.86
CA LEU A 329 7.55 16.13 -5.31
C LEU A 329 7.75 17.65 -5.26
N LEU A 330 6.75 18.42 -5.70
CA LEU A 330 6.81 19.88 -5.72
C LEU A 330 6.87 20.50 -4.33
N VAL A 331 6.09 19.99 -3.36
CA VAL A 331 6.17 20.43 -1.96
C VAL A 331 7.43 19.94 -1.25
N SER A 332 8.06 18.89 -1.79
CA SER A 332 9.37 18.39 -1.32
C SER A 332 10.56 19.18 -1.90
N GLY A 333 10.29 20.26 -2.67
CA GLY A 333 11.32 21.15 -3.21
C GLY A 333 11.96 20.70 -4.52
N ILE A 334 11.41 19.69 -5.18
CA ILE A 334 11.88 19.25 -6.51
C ILE A 334 11.29 20.19 -7.56
N ALA A 335 12.11 20.65 -8.49
CA ALA A 335 11.70 21.53 -9.57
C ALA A 335 10.66 20.86 -10.50
N LEU A 336 9.71 21.62 -11.04
CA LEU A 336 8.63 21.09 -11.88
C LEU A 336 9.16 20.29 -13.07
N ASP A 337 10.21 20.79 -13.74
CA ASP A 337 10.81 20.13 -14.92
C ASP A 337 11.41 18.76 -14.53
N ASP A 338 12.15 18.68 -13.42
CA ASP A 338 12.77 17.44 -12.93
C ASP A 338 11.70 16.44 -12.48
N ALA A 339 10.68 16.90 -11.76
CA ALA A 339 9.58 16.08 -11.29
C ALA A 339 8.80 15.47 -12.47
N VAL A 340 8.41 16.27 -13.47
CA VAL A 340 7.69 15.83 -14.67
C VAL A 340 8.56 14.89 -15.50
N HIS A 341 9.85 15.20 -15.69
CA HIS A 341 10.78 14.34 -16.41
C HIS A 341 10.91 12.97 -15.78
N SER A 342 11.07 12.92 -14.45
CA SER A 342 11.20 11.66 -13.70
C SER A 342 9.89 10.85 -13.72
N LEU A 343 8.73 11.51 -13.51
CA LEU A 343 7.42 10.85 -13.54
C LEU A 343 7.04 10.35 -14.94
N SER A 344 7.52 10.98 -16.00
CA SER A 344 7.30 10.49 -17.37
C SER A 344 8.01 9.16 -17.67
N LYS A 345 9.04 8.82 -16.89
CA LYS A 345 9.83 7.57 -17.05
C LYS A 345 9.35 6.41 -16.18
N VAL A 346 8.45 6.66 -15.22
CA VAL A 346 8.01 5.61 -14.31
C VAL A 346 7.30 4.48 -15.06
N GLN A 347 7.47 3.28 -14.56
CA GLN A 347 6.88 2.06 -15.10
C GLN A 347 5.79 1.54 -14.15
N PRO A 348 4.88 0.69 -14.63
CA PRO A 348 3.99 -0.04 -13.75
C PRO A 348 4.78 -0.79 -12.67
N VAL A 349 4.31 -0.70 -11.45
CA VAL A 349 4.88 -1.44 -10.31
C VAL A 349 4.50 -2.92 -10.46
N PRO A 350 5.35 -3.89 -10.08
CA PRO A 350 5.03 -5.31 -10.16
C PRO A 350 3.65 -5.64 -9.58
N GLY A 351 2.83 -6.35 -10.35
CA GLY A 351 1.46 -6.69 -9.98
C GLY A 351 0.47 -5.51 -9.92
N ARG A 352 0.80 -4.38 -10.57
CA ARG A 352 -0.08 -3.22 -10.74
C ARG A 352 -0.15 -2.87 -12.22
N MET A 353 -1.25 -3.22 -12.89
CA MET A 353 -1.39 -3.07 -14.34
C MET A 353 -0.19 -3.64 -15.12
N GLN A 354 0.39 -4.73 -14.62
CA GLN A 354 1.56 -5.36 -15.22
C GLN A 354 1.16 -6.05 -16.51
N ARG A 355 1.75 -5.61 -17.63
CA ARG A 355 1.41 -6.09 -18.97
C ARG A 355 2.30 -7.23 -19.40
N LEU A 356 1.68 -8.24 -20.02
CA LEU A 356 2.31 -9.39 -20.69
C LEU A 356 1.68 -9.57 -22.08
N GLY A 357 2.35 -10.25 -23.00
CA GLY A 357 1.83 -10.54 -24.33
C GLY A 357 1.65 -9.30 -25.21
N GLY A 358 0.65 -9.31 -26.06
CA GLY A 358 0.37 -8.28 -27.06
C GLY A 358 0.95 -8.63 -28.45
N ALA A 359 0.77 -7.74 -29.43
CA ALA A 359 1.08 -7.95 -30.85
C ALA A 359 0.30 -9.16 -31.44
N GLN A 360 0.94 -10.30 -31.65
CA GLN A 360 0.31 -11.50 -32.18
C GLN A 360 -0.29 -12.41 -31.09
N GLN A 361 -0.31 -11.96 -29.85
CA GLN A 361 -0.89 -12.63 -28.69
C GLN A 361 -1.96 -11.76 -28.06
N PRO A 362 -2.88 -12.30 -27.23
CA PRO A 362 -3.72 -11.46 -26.40
C PRO A 362 -2.87 -10.62 -25.45
N THR A 363 -3.36 -9.42 -25.13
CA THR A 363 -2.78 -8.62 -24.05
C THR A 363 -3.24 -9.19 -22.72
N VAL A 364 -2.32 -9.56 -21.84
CA VAL A 364 -2.63 -10.02 -20.49
C VAL A 364 -2.16 -8.97 -19.49
N ILE A 365 -3.06 -8.59 -18.58
CA ILE A 365 -2.79 -7.63 -17.52
C ILE A 365 -2.93 -8.34 -16.17
N VAL A 366 -1.90 -8.25 -15.33
CA VAL A 366 -1.94 -8.74 -13.95
C VAL A 366 -2.06 -7.55 -13.01
N ASP A 367 -3.09 -7.55 -12.16
CA ASP A 367 -3.37 -6.46 -11.23
C ASP A 367 -3.79 -6.94 -9.84
N TYR A 368 -3.54 -6.13 -8.85
CA TYR A 368 -3.91 -6.38 -7.44
C TYR A 368 -5.35 -5.94 -7.12
N ALA A 369 -6.17 -5.56 -8.08
CA ALA A 369 -7.55 -5.14 -7.88
C ALA A 369 -8.36 -6.23 -7.17
N HIS A 370 -8.62 -6.02 -5.88
CA HIS A 370 -9.31 -6.95 -4.97
C HIS A 370 -10.48 -6.29 -4.23
N THR A 371 -10.86 -5.08 -4.63
CA THR A 371 -12.03 -4.35 -4.16
C THR A 371 -12.96 -4.04 -5.34
N PRO A 372 -14.28 -3.85 -5.13
CA PRO A 372 -15.19 -3.50 -6.20
C PRO A 372 -14.77 -2.25 -6.98
N ASP A 373 -14.42 -1.17 -6.29
CA ASP A 373 -13.97 0.09 -6.89
C ASP A 373 -12.67 -0.08 -7.71
N ALA A 374 -11.68 -0.83 -7.18
CA ALA A 374 -10.44 -1.07 -7.91
C ALA A 374 -10.68 -1.92 -9.18
N LEU A 375 -11.50 -2.97 -9.07
CA LEU A 375 -11.83 -3.84 -10.19
C LEU A 375 -12.58 -3.05 -11.28
N GLU A 376 -13.55 -2.21 -10.90
CA GLU A 376 -14.29 -1.35 -11.82
C GLU A 376 -13.35 -0.40 -12.58
N LYS A 377 -12.49 0.31 -11.87
CA LYS A 377 -11.54 1.26 -12.48
C LYS A 377 -10.56 0.59 -13.44
N VAL A 378 -10.05 -0.59 -13.07
CA VAL A 378 -9.14 -1.36 -13.93
C VAL A 378 -9.88 -1.86 -15.17
N LEU A 379 -11.10 -2.42 -15.03
CA LEU A 379 -11.89 -2.90 -16.15
C LEU A 379 -12.29 -1.74 -17.09
N GLN A 380 -12.68 -0.58 -16.56
CA GLN A 380 -12.97 0.61 -17.36
C GLN A 380 -11.76 1.05 -18.18
N ALA A 381 -10.57 1.12 -17.58
CA ALA A 381 -9.36 1.47 -18.30
C ALA A 381 -9.02 0.46 -19.41
N LEU A 382 -9.21 -0.83 -19.14
CA LEU A 382 -8.94 -1.90 -20.12
C LEU A 382 -10.03 -2.01 -21.20
N ARG A 383 -11.28 -1.60 -20.89
CA ARG A 383 -12.35 -1.51 -21.88
C ARG A 383 -12.01 -0.53 -23.01
N GLU A 384 -11.41 0.61 -22.68
CA GLU A 384 -10.96 1.58 -23.69
C GLU A 384 -9.88 0.97 -24.59
N VAL A 385 -8.94 0.21 -24.00
CA VAL A 385 -7.88 -0.51 -24.73
C VAL A 385 -8.47 -1.57 -25.66
N SER A 386 -9.37 -2.44 -25.14
CA SER A 386 -9.99 -3.51 -25.92
C SER A 386 -10.88 -2.99 -27.04
N THR A 387 -11.60 -1.89 -26.80
CA THR A 387 -12.41 -1.22 -27.83
C THR A 387 -11.56 -0.68 -28.96
N ALA A 388 -10.41 -0.08 -28.66
CA ALA A 388 -9.49 0.44 -29.66
C ALA A 388 -8.88 -0.68 -30.55
N THR A 389 -8.73 -1.90 -30.02
CA THR A 389 -8.25 -3.08 -30.76
C THR A 389 -9.37 -3.88 -31.42
N GLY A 390 -10.63 -3.59 -31.12
CA GLY A 390 -11.80 -4.38 -31.54
C GLY A 390 -11.86 -5.77 -30.90
N GLY A 391 -11.13 -5.96 -29.78
CA GLY A 391 -11.05 -7.23 -29.04
C GLY A 391 -12.02 -7.28 -27.87
N ARG A 392 -12.12 -8.49 -27.26
CA ARG A 392 -12.90 -8.72 -26.04
C ARG A 392 -12.09 -8.41 -24.80
N LEU A 393 -12.77 -8.06 -23.70
CA LEU A 393 -12.21 -7.94 -22.37
C LEU A 393 -12.68 -9.14 -21.53
N ILE A 394 -11.73 -9.99 -21.13
CA ILE A 394 -11.96 -11.19 -20.30
C ILE A 394 -11.41 -10.91 -18.90
N CYS A 395 -12.20 -11.19 -17.85
CA CYS A 395 -11.82 -10.95 -16.46
C CYS A 395 -11.67 -12.28 -15.70
N VAL A 396 -10.49 -12.56 -15.14
CA VAL A 396 -10.22 -13.67 -14.22
C VAL A 396 -10.03 -13.11 -12.83
N PHE A 397 -10.90 -13.48 -11.87
CA PHE A 397 -10.82 -12.94 -10.52
C PHE A 397 -11.41 -13.88 -9.47
N GLY A 398 -11.06 -13.62 -8.21
CA GLY A 398 -11.63 -14.27 -7.05
C GLY A 398 -11.60 -13.32 -5.85
N CYS A 399 -12.08 -13.81 -4.70
CA CYS A 399 -12.04 -13.08 -3.44
C CYS A 399 -11.31 -13.87 -2.35
N GLY A 400 -10.67 -13.17 -1.42
CA GLY A 400 -10.02 -13.78 -0.27
C GLY A 400 -11.03 -14.25 0.79
N GLY A 401 -10.72 -15.38 1.42
CA GLY A 401 -11.38 -15.85 2.64
C GLY A 401 -10.92 -15.05 3.87
N ASP A 402 -11.67 -15.13 4.97
CA ASP A 402 -11.45 -14.39 6.22
C ASP A 402 -11.30 -12.87 5.98
N ARG A 403 -12.15 -12.32 5.11
CA ARG A 403 -12.20 -10.91 4.70
C ARG A 403 -13.65 -10.44 4.56
N ASP A 404 -13.84 -9.16 4.23
CA ASP A 404 -15.17 -8.57 4.00
C ASP A 404 -15.97 -9.39 2.98
N ARG A 405 -16.95 -10.18 3.48
CA ARG A 405 -17.84 -11.02 2.64
C ARG A 405 -18.78 -10.15 1.80
N GLY A 406 -19.14 -8.97 2.30
CA GLY A 406 -20.08 -8.08 1.62
C GLY A 406 -19.58 -7.55 0.29
N LYS A 407 -18.25 -7.54 0.04
CA LYS A 407 -17.69 -7.14 -1.25
C LYS A 407 -17.79 -8.23 -2.34
N ARG A 408 -17.97 -9.51 -1.97
CA ARG A 408 -17.97 -10.66 -2.91
C ARG A 408 -19.01 -10.52 -4.01
N PRO A 409 -20.32 -10.36 -3.69
CA PRO A 409 -21.35 -10.16 -4.74
C PRO A 409 -21.14 -8.85 -5.50
N MET A 410 -20.64 -7.80 -4.86
CA MET A 410 -20.36 -6.52 -5.54
C MET A 410 -19.25 -6.67 -6.60
N MET A 411 -18.21 -7.47 -6.34
CA MET A 411 -17.17 -7.77 -7.32
C MET A 411 -17.71 -8.59 -8.48
N GLY A 412 -18.66 -9.54 -8.23
CA GLY A 412 -19.38 -10.27 -9.28
C GLY A 412 -20.14 -9.32 -10.21
N ILE A 413 -20.94 -8.41 -9.64
CA ILE A 413 -21.69 -7.38 -10.39
C ILE A 413 -20.76 -6.54 -11.27
N VAL A 414 -19.66 -6.07 -10.71
CA VAL A 414 -18.70 -5.20 -11.42
C VAL A 414 -18.05 -5.96 -12.57
N ALA A 415 -17.56 -7.18 -12.32
CA ALA A 415 -16.91 -7.98 -13.35
C ALA A 415 -17.85 -8.29 -14.52
N GLU A 416 -19.09 -8.72 -14.22
CA GLU A 416 -20.12 -9.05 -15.20
C GLU A 416 -20.47 -7.85 -16.10
N LYS A 417 -20.67 -6.67 -15.51
CA LYS A 417 -21.06 -5.45 -16.24
C LYS A 417 -19.92 -4.87 -17.08
N SER A 418 -18.69 -5.05 -16.66
CA SER A 418 -17.54 -4.31 -17.22
C SER A 418 -16.66 -5.15 -18.13
N SER A 419 -16.87 -6.49 -18.21
CA SER A 419 -16.16 -7.39 -19.12
C SER A 419 -17.10 -8.15 -20.05
N ASP A 420 -16.59 -8.72 -21.14
CA ASP A 420 -17.38 -9.52 -22.07
C ASP A 420 -17.53 -10.96 -21.59
N PHE A 421 -16.60 -11.43 -20.77
CA PHE A 421 -16.61 -12.75 -20.17
C PHE A 421 -15.84 -12.77 -18.87
N CYS A 422 -16.35 -13.50 -17.88
CA CYS A 422 -15.73 -13.66 -16.57
C CYS A 422 -15.31 -15.11 -16.32
N ILE A 423 -14.19 -15.30 -15.63
CA ILE A 423 -13.84 -16.59 -15.00
C ILE A 423 -13.69 -16.34 -13.50
N VAL A 424 -14.63 -16.89 -12.73
CA VAL A 424 -14.62 -16.79 -11.27
C VAL A 424 -13.79 -17.95 -10.70
N THR A 425 -12.78 -17.63 -9.90
CA THR A 425 -11.79 -18.60 -9.41
C THR A 425 -11.44 -18.39 -7.95
N SER A 426 -10.61 -19.26 -7.38
CA SER A 426 -10.05 -19.10 -6.03
C SER A 426 -8.96 -18.02 -6.02
N ASP A 427 -8.93 -17.25 -4.94
CA ASP A 427 -7.81 -16.35 -4.59
C ASP A 427 -7.01 -16.97 -3.43
N ASN A 428 -6.96 -16.35 -2.25
CA ASN A 428 -6.46 -16.91 -0.99
C ASN A 428 -7.67 -17.34 -0.14
N PRO A 429 -8.15 -18.58 -0.21
CA PRO A 429 -9.33 -19.01 0.55
C PRO A 429 -9.10 -19.05 2.07
N ARG A 430 -7.86 -19.09 2.52
CA ARG A 430 -7.47 -19.17 3.94
C ARG A 430 -8.19 -20.32 4.66
N SER A 431 -9.03 -20.01 5.67
CA SER A 431 -9.79 -21.03 6.40
C SER A 431 -11.16 -21.35 5.78
N GLU A 432 -11.59 -20.59 4.75
CA GLU A 432 -12.90 -20.79 4.11
C GLU A 432 -12.84 -21.77 2.92
N ASN A 433 -13.95 -22.44 2.66
CA ASN A 433 -14.08 -23.26 1.46
C ASN A 433 -14.11 -22.39 0.19
N PRO A 434 -13.20 -22.58 -0.78
CA PRO A 434 -13.16 -21.75 -1.99
C PRO A 434 -14.44 -21.80 -2.82
N ARG A 435 -15.17 -22.91 -2.80
CA ARG A 435 -16.46 -23.03 -3.51
C ARG A 435 -17.57 -22.16 -2.89
N GLU A 436 -17.55 -21.96 -1.57
CA GLU A 436 -18.50 -21.09 -0.89
C GLU A 436 -18.20 -19.62 -1.20
N ILE A 437 -16.93 -19.24 -1.21
CA ILE A 437 -16.49 -17.88 -1.61
C ILE A 437 -16.96 -17.58 -3.05
N ILE A 438 -16.74 -18.54 -3.98
CA ILE A 438 -17.17 -18.41 -5.37
C ILE A 438 -18.70 -18.29 -5.48
N ALA A 439 -19.45 -19.10 -4.72
CA ALA A 439 -20.91 -19.03 -4.70
C ALA A 439 -21.41 -17.65 -4.23
N GLU A 440 -20.77 -17.03 -3.24
CA GLU A 440 -21.10 -15.67 -2.80
C GLU A 440 -20.75 -14.61 -3.87
N ILE A 441 -19.67 -14.76 -4.63
CA ILE A 441 -19.38 -13.88 -5.77
C ILE A 441 -20.48 -13.99 -6.83
N VAL A 442 -20.80 -15.22 -7.24
CA VAL A 442 -21.79 -15.50 -8.30
C VAL A 442 -23.20 -15.09 -7.88
N SER A 443 -23.51 -15.05 -6.57
CA SER A 443 -24.82 -14.57 -6.10
C SER A 443 -25.11 -13.11 -6.49
N GLY A 444 -24.11 -12.32 -6.87
CA GLY A 444 -24.28 -10.98 -7.40
C GLY A 444 -24.40 -10.92 -8.93
N MET A 445 -24.14 -12.03 -9.64
CA MET A 445 -24.17 -12.11 -11.10
C MET A 445 -25.56 -12.60 -11.57
N VAL A 446 -26.03 -12.07 -12.68
CA VAL A 446 -27.36 -12.39 -13.23
C VAL A 446 -27.32 -12.89 -14.67
N GLU A 447 -26.23 -12.64 -15.37
CA GLU A 447 -26.04 -13.05 -16.76
C GLU A 447 -25.24 -14.36 -16.88
N GLU A 448 -25.38 -15.07 -18.02
CA GLU A 448 -24.66 -16.32 -18.28
C GLU A 448 -23.31 -16.10 -18.97
N ASN A 449 -22.67 -14.93 -18.78
CA ASN A 449 -21.38 -14.60 -19.39
C ASN A 449 -20.18 -14.93 -18.49
N HIS A 450 -20.30 -15.96 -17.65
CA HIS A 450 -19.23 -16.38 -16.75
C HIS A 450 -19.05 -17.90 -16.68
N GLU A 451 -17.85 -18.30 -16.26
CA GLU A 451 -17.47 -19.69 -15.97
C GLU A 451 -16.83 -19.79 -14.59
N ILE A 452 -17.03 -20.91 -13.90
CA ILE A 452 -16.48 -21.19 -12.58
C ILE A 452 -15.37 -22.23 -12.70
N ILE A 453 -14.14 -21.83 -12.37
CA ILE A 453 -12.99 -22.73 -12.33
C ILE A 453 -12.27 -22.52 -11.00
N VAL A 454 -12.41 -23.44 -10.06
CA VAL A 454 -11.89 -23.29 -8.70
C VAL A 454 -10.35 -23.18 -8.68
N GLU A 455 -9.68 -23.97 -9.51
CA GLU A 455 -8.22 -23.99 -9.60
C GLU A 455 -7.74 -22.79 -10.43
N ARG A 456 -6.98 -21.88 -9.78
CA ARG A 456 -6.63 -20.57 -10.35
C ARG A 456 -5.70 -20.67 -11.57
N ALA A 457 -4.75 -21.62 -11.58
CA ALA A 457 -3.88 -21.78 -12.74
C ALA A 457 -4.67 -22.26 -13.96
N ALA A 458 -5.62 -23.18 -13.79
CA ALA A 458 -6.49 -23.64 -14.86
C ALA A 458 -7.39 -22.51 -15.39
N ALA A 459 -7.90 -21.64 -14.49
CA ALA A 459 -8.69 -20.46 -14.85
C ALA A 459 -7.89 -19.50 -15.74
N ILE A 460 -6.65 -19.20 -15.36
CA ILE A 460 -5.73 -18.32 -16.12
C ILE A 460 -5.40 -18.96 -17.48
N GLN A 461 -5.06 -20.25 -17.52
CA GLN A 461 -4.74 -20.97 -18.74
C GLN A 461 -5.92 -20.99 -19.71
N LEU A 462 -7.13 -21.24 -19.22
CA LEU A 462 -8.34 -21.23 -20.03
C LEU A 462 -8.60 -19.83 -20.63
N ALA A 463 -8.55 -18.79 -19.80
CA ALA A 463 -8.74 -17.41 -20.26
C ALA A 463 -7.79 -17.05 -21.42
N ILE A 464 -6.51 -17.40 -21.29
CA ILE A 464 -5.48 -17.08 -22.28
C ILE A 464 -5.64 -17.94 -23.53
N SER A 465 -6.00 -19.23 -23.40
CA SER A 465 -6.21 -20.12 -24.54
C SER A 465 -7.44 -19.75 -25.38
N HIS A 466 -8.47 -19.17 -24.76
CA HIS A 466 -9.69 -18.71 -25.44
C HIS A 466 -9.58 -17.29 -26.00
N ALA A 467 -8.55 -16.53 -25.59
CA ALA A 467 -8.31 -15.18 -26.07
C ALA A 467 -7.57 -15.19 -27.41
N LYS A 468 -7.92 -14.23 -28.27
CA LYS A 468 -7.32 -14.01 -29.59
C LYS A 468 -6.38 -12.79 -29.59
N PRO A 469 -5.50 -12.65 -30.57
CA PRO A 469 -4.81 -11.37 -30.79
C PRO A 469 -5.83 -10.22 -30.86
N GLY A 470 -5.59 -9.15 -30.12
CA GLY A 470 -6.53 -8.03 -29.93
C GLY A 470 -7.40 -8.12 -28.68
N ASP A 471 -7.65 -9.33 -28.14
CA ASP A 471 -8.34 -9.47 -26.85
C ASP A 471 -7.43 -9.04 -25.68
N THR A 472 -8.08 -8.59 -24.59
CA THR A 472 -7.41 -8.26 -23.34
C THR A 472 -7.91 -9.20 -22.23
N VAL A 473 -6.99 -9.82 -21.50
CA VAL A 473 -7.27 -10.67 -20.34
C VAL A 473 -6.78 -9.95 -19.08
N LEU A 474 -7.69 -9.63 -18.17
CA LEU A 474 -7.35 -9.15 -16.83
C LEU A 474 -7.29 -10.34 -15.86
N ILE A 475 -6.17 -10.48 -15.15
CA ILE A 475 -6.01 -11.39 -14.00
C ILE A 475 -5.95 -10.51 -12.76
N ALA A 476 -7.04 -10.49 -11.98
CA ALA A 476 -7.20 -9.59 -10.84
C ALA A 476 -7.15 -10.34 -9.50
N GLY A 477 -6.74 -9.61 -8.45
CA GLY A 477 -6.76 -10.04 -7.05
C GLY A 477 -5.39 -10.15 -6.41
N LYS A 478 -4.50 -10.98 -6.95
CA LYS A 478 -3.20 -11.32 -6.33
C LYS A 478 -2.06 -10.37 -6.71
N GLY A 479 -2.07 -9.84 -7.92
CA GLY A 479 -1.03 -8.93 -8.41
C GLY A 479 0.38 -9.50 -8.23
N HIS A 480 1.15 -8.97 -7.28
CA HIS A 480 2.55 -9.35 -6.99
C HIS A 480 2.68 -10.54 -6.03
N GLU A 481 1.60 -11.04 -5.44
CA GLU A 481 1.67 -12.16 -4.48
C GLU A 481 2.24 -13.41 -5.14
N ASP A 482 3.19 -14.05 -4.47
CA ASP A 482 3.90 -15.24 -4.93
C ASP A 482 3.45 -16.54 -4.24
N TYR A 483 2.29 -16.49 -3.57
CA TYR A 483 1.69 -17.64 -2.88
C TYR A 483 0.17 -17.65 -2.99
N GLN A 484 -0.43 -18.81 -2.75
CA GLN A 484 -1.84 -18.99 -2.43
C GLN A 484 -1.96 -19.57 -1.02
N GLU A 485 -2.73 -18.91 -0.14
CA GLU A 485 -2.93 -19.33 1.25
C GLU A 485 -4.18 -20.20 1.37
N ILE A 486 -3.99 -21.48 1.73
CA ILE A 486 -5.05 -22.49 1.92
C ILE A 486 -4.84 -23.12 3.28
N ASP A 487 -5.85 -23.13 4.14
CA ASP A 487 -5.81 -23.68 5.50
C ASP A 487 -4.61 -23.21 6.33
N GLY A 488 -4.25 -21.94 6.19
CA GLY A 488 -3.11 -21.31 6.88
C GLY A 488 -1.74 -21.66 6.32
N VAL A 489 -1.68 -22.47 5.25
CA VAL A 489 -0.43 -22.84 4.56
C VAL A 489 -0.27 -22.00 3.29
N LYS A 490 0.90 -21.38 3.11
CA LYS A 490 1.26 -20.66 1.89
C LYS A 490 1.89 -21.61 0.87
N HIS A 491 1.18 -21.84 -0.22
CA HIS A 491 1.65 -22.63 -1.36
C HIS A 491 2.24 -21.68 -2.41
N PRO A 492 3.42 -21.95 -2.98
CA PRO A 492 3.99 -21.12 -4.04
C PRO A 492 3.03 -21.00 -5.23
N PHE A 493 2.70 -19.77 -5.61
CA PHE A 493 1.81 -19.47 -6.75
C PHE A 493 2.03 -18.02 -7.21
N ASN A 494 2.12 -17.81 -8.52
CA ASN A 494 2.34 -16.48 -9.08
C ASN A 494 1.59 -16.31 -10.40
N ASP A 495 0.65 -15.36 -10.43
CA ASP A 495 -0.20 -15.07 -11.61
C ASP A 495 0.63 -14.75 -12.85
N VAL A 496 1.72 -13.98 -12.71
CA VAL A 496 2.58 -13.57 -13.83
C VAL A 496 3.27 -14.78 -14.47
N MET A 497 3.79 -15.69 -13.64
CA MET A 497 4.47 -16.90 -14.13
C MET A 497 3.49 -17.84 -14.85
N VAL A 498 2.30 -18.04 -14.29
CA VAL A 498 1.26 -18.89 -14.93
C VAL A 498 0.82 -18.27 -16.25
N ALA A 499 0.59 -16.96 -16.29
CA ALA A 499 0.20 -16.26 -17.51
C ALA A 499 1.30 -16.31 -18.60
N GLN A 500 2.57 -16.11 -18.24
CA GLN A 500 3.69 -16.23 -19.18
C GLN A 500 3.78 -17.65 -19.78
N GLN A 501 3.62 -18.69 -18.95
CA GLN A 501 3.63 -20.05 -19.42
C GLN A 501 2.45 -20.35 -20.35
N ALA A 502 1.25 -19.87 -20.04
CA ALA A 502 0.07 -20.04 -20.89
C ALA A 502 0.25 -19.34 -22.25
N LEU A 503 0.84 -18.14 -22.28
CA LEU A 503 1.15 -17.42 -23.51
C LEU A 503 2.16 -18.18 -24.40
N ILE A 504 3.17 -18.84 -23.81
CA ILE A 504 4.14 -19.66 -24.57
C ILE A 504 3.45 -20.89 -25.18
N VAL A 505 2.60 -21.58 -24.41
CA VAL A 505 1.89 -22.77 -24.88
C VAL A 505 0.91 -22.42 -26.02
N SER A 506 0.19 -21.29 -25.91
CA SER A 506 -0.73 -20.85 -26.96
C SER A 506 -0.04 -20.56 -28.30
N GLN A 507 1.21 -20.08 -28.29
CA GLN A 507 2.02 -19.91 -29.52
C GLN A 507 2.41 -21.25 -30.17
N ALA A 508 2.77 -22.23 -29.34
CA ALA A 508 3.21 -23.55 -29.86
C ALA A 508 2.06 -24.33 -30.54
N GLY A 509 0.80 -24.12 -30.09
CA GLY A 509 -0.38 -24.77 -30.67
C GLY A 509 -0.89 -24.13 -31.97
N VAL A 510 -0.43 -22.94 -32.34
CA VAL A 510 -0.81 -22.28 -33.62
C VAL A 510 0.04 -22.76 -34.79
N HIS A 511 1.15 -23.47 -34.53
CA HIS A 511 2.08 -24.00 -35.55
C HIS A 511 1.91 -25.52 -35.84
N THR A 512 0.88 -26.14 -35.29
CA THR A 512 0.48 -27.53 -35.61
C THR A 512 -0.91 -27.53 -36.24
#